data_55f5b091a34b92e10653a7d5b63a9edd
#
_entry.id   55f5b091a34b92e10653a7d5b63a9edd
#
_cell.length_a   1.000
_cell.length_b   1.000
_cell.length_c   1.000
_cell.angle_alpha   90.00
_cell.angle_beta   90.00
_cell.angle_gamma   90.00
#
_symmetry.space_group_name_H-M   'P 1'
#
loop_
_entity.id
_entity.type
_entity.pdbx_description
1 polymer ?
#
loop_
_entity_poly.entity_id
_entity_poly.type
_entity_poly.pdbx_seq_one_letter_code
_entity_poly.pdbx_strand_id
1 'polypeptide(L)'
;MKTATLEQLRDGQLAGAQQLKLACGLTEFPREIFDLADTLEVLDLSGNALTSLPHDLARLRHLRILFASNNPFTELPPVLGECELLSMVGFKANRIRRVSGSALPPQLRWLILTDNEVDALPPEIGERPNLQKLMLAGNRLRALPETMAACSRLELLRIAANRLDALPDWLLRLPRLAWLAYAGNPLNTMREQVALADSPVPDIDWHTLALGQTLGEGASGVTHRATRLLRDGHPVEAVAVKLFKGAVTSDGLPELEMAACLQAGSHPNLIPVLGKATGHPLGEHGLVMELIHPSFGNLAGSPSLDSCTRDIYAPDVRFDRPVAWQIARGIASAARHLHGRGIMHGDLYAHNILHDGAGHVLLGDFGAASLHDIDDRAQAQALERIEVRAFGCLLEELAQRLAGEAHEHAAGFDALIADCFAEQVEMRPSFDEIVERLSALSV
;
A
#
# COMPACT_ATOMS: atom_id res chain seq x y z
N MET A 1 2.51 -20.18 -0.19
CA MET A 1 3.54 -21.13 -0.68
C MET A 1 4.24 -21.76 0.51
N LYS A 2 4.37 -23.10 0.56
CA LYS A 2 5.12 -23.80 1.63
C LYS A 2 6.63 -23.72 1.34
N THR A 3 7.44 -23.56 2.39
CA THR A 3 8.90 -23.58 2.26
C THR A 3 9.36 -25.03 2.06
N ALA A 4 10.11 -25.28 0.98
CA ALA A 4 10.73 -26.55 0.71
C ALA A 4 12.16 -26.58 1.30
N THR A 5 12.73 -27.78 1.42
CA THR A 5 14.13 -27.97 1.82
C THR A 5 15.03 -28.17 0.60
N LEU A 6 16.31 -27.84 0.75
CA LEU A 6 17.30 -28.09 -0.30
C LEU A 6 17.48 -29.59 -0.57
N GLU A 7 17.30 -30.43 0.46
CA GLU A 7 17.35 -31.90 0.35
C GLU A 7 16.21 -32.42 -0.53
N GLN A 8 14.96 -31.97 -0.30
CA GLN A 8 13.82 -32.33 -1.15
C GLN A 8 14.05 -31.97 -2.63
N LEU A 9 14.69 -30.80 -2.88
CA LEU A 9 15.04 -30.39 -4.24
C LEU A 9 16.07 -31.35 -4.86
N ARG A 10 17.14 -31.68 -4.13
CA ARG A 10 18.23 -32.57 -4.57
C ARG A 10 17.77 -34.01 -4.80
N ASP A 11 16.84 -34.47 -3.99
CA ASP A 11 16.28 -35.82 -4.10
C ASP A 11 15.22 -35.94 -5.22
N GLY A 12 14.95 -34.85 -5.97
CA GLY A 12 13.97 -34.83 -7.05
C GLY A 12 12.52 -34.90 -6.59
N GLN A 13 12.25 -34.75 -5.28
CA GLN A 13 10.89 -34.83 -4.72
C GLN A 13 9.99 -33.67 -5.19
N LEU A 14 10.58 -32.61 -5.79
CA LEU A 14 9.90 -31.43 -6.27
C LEU A 14 9.71 -31.42 -7.80
N ALA A 15 9.95 -32.55 -8.48
CA ALA A 15 9.78 -32.65 -9.92
C ALA A 15 8.38 -32.18 -10.36
N GLY A 16 8.31 -31.30 -11.38
CA GLY A 16 7.07 -30.72 -11.86
C GLY A 16 6.49 -29.60 -11.02
N ALA A 17 7.17 -29.13 -9.97
CA ALA A 17 6.69 -28.02 -9.16
C ALA A 17 6.63 -26.72 -9.96
N GLN A 18 5.50 -26.02 -9.87
CA GLN A 18 5.31 -24.68 -10.45
C GLN A 18 5.74 -23.55 -9.51
N GLN A 19 5.83 -23.83 -8.21
CA GLN A 19 6.20 -22.87 -7.19
C GLN A 19 7.24 -23.45 -6.26
N LEU A 20 8.32 -22.72 -6.03
CA LEU A 20 9.40 -23.11 -5.14
C LEU A 20 9.76 -21.96 -4.19
N LYS A 21 9.79 -22.25 -2.90
CA LYS A 21 10.33 -21.36 -1.86
C LYS A 21 11.43 -22.08 -1.10
N LEU A 22 12.62 -21.46 -1.09
CA LEU A 22 13.78 -21.92 -0.32
C LEU A 22 14.28 -20.81 0.60
N ALA A 23 14.25 -21.04 1.91
CA ALA A 23 14.75 -20.12 2.94
C ALA A 23 15.55 -20.95 3.96
N CYS A 24 16.80 -21.27 3.61
CA CYS A 24 17.64 -22.18 4.38
C CYS A 24 19.12 -21.72 4.46
N GLY A 25 19.34 -20.39 4.41
CA GLY A 25 20.67 -19.79 4.54
C GLY A 25 21.55 -19.98 3.30
N LEU A 26 20.97 -20.03 2.11
CA LEU A 26 21.69 -20.19 0.85
C LEU A 26 22.69 -19.03 0.64
N THR A 27 23.94 -19.36 0.38
CA THR A 27 24.99 -18.42 -0.04
C THR A 27 25.22 -18.42 -1.55
N GLU A 28 24.77 -19.49 -2.23
CA GLU A 28 24.85 -19.67 -3.68
C GLU A 28 23.52 -20.20 -4.20
N PHE A 29 23.22 -19.90 -5.46
CA PHE A 29 22.03 -20.40 -6.14
C PHE A 29 22.12 -21.91 -6.39
N PRO A 30 21.21 -22.74 -5.85
CA PRO A 30 21.21 -24.19 -6.07
C PRO A 30 20.95 -24.51 -7.54
N ARG A 31 21.89 -25.18 -8.20
CA ARG A 31 21.79 -25.52 -9.63
C ARG A 31 20.65 -26.49 -9.94
N GLU A 32 20.24 -27.28 -8.96
CA GLU A 32 19.13 -28.24 -9.00
C GLU A 32 17.78 -27.55 -9.27
N ILE A 33 17.65 -26.24 -9.05
CA ILE A 33 16.45 -25.46 -9.44
C ILE A 33 16.20 -25.57 -10.96
N PHE A 34 17.24 -25.74 -11.77
CA PHE A 34 17.10 -25.89 -13.22
C PHE A 34 16.44 -27.21 -13.64
N ASP A 35 16.36 -28.21 -12.75
CA ASP A 35 15.59 -29.44 -13.01
C ASP A 35 14.08 -29.18 -13.07
N LEU A 36 13.65 -27.98 -12.61
CA LEU A 36 12.27 -27.52 -12.68
C LEU A 36 12.03 -26.54 -13.85
N ALA A 37 12.98 -26.40 -14.79
CA ALA A 37 12.94 -25.37 -15.84
C ALA A 37 11.67 -25.40 -16.72
N ASP A 38 11.07 -26.57 -16.89
CA ASP A 38 9.89 -26.75 -17.73
C ASP A 38 8.56 -26.47 -17.02
N THR A 39 8.58 -26.23 -15.68
CA THR A 39 7.35 -26.07 -14.90
C THR A 39 7.35 -24.91 -13.94
N LEU A 40 8.53 -24.40 -13.52
CA LEU A 40 8.64 -23.41 -12.45
C LEU A 40 8.19 -22.01 -12.91
N GLU A 41 7.11 -21.52 -12.31
CA GLU A 41 6.54 -20.18 -12.57
C GLU A 41 6.88 -19.18 -11.46
N VAL A 42 6.98 -19.63 -10.21
CA VAL A 42 7.23 -18.79 -9.04
C VAL A 42 8.43 -19.29 -8.26
N LEU A 43 9.44 -18.44 -8.10
CA LEU A 43 10.64 -18.72 -7.32
C LEU A 43 10.78 -17.69 -6.19
N ASP A 44 10.74 -18.15 -4.93
CA ASP A 44 11.00 -17.35 -3.75
C ASP A 44 12.28 -17.80 -3.04
N LEU A 45 13.33 -16.98 -3.15
CA LEU A 45 14.64 -17.14 -2.51
C LEU A 45 14.84 -16.14 -1.36
N SER A 46 13.77 -15.56 -0.83
CA SER A 46 13.84 -14.58 0.25
C SER A 46 14.37 -15.20 1.56
N GLY A 47 15.07 -14.37 2.36
CA GLY A 47 15.60 -14.80 3.66
C GLY A 47 16.83 -15.71 3.57
N ASN A 48 17.69 -15.46 2.60
CA ASN A 48 18.95 -16.18 2.40
C ASN A 48 20.17 -15.22 2.49
N ALA A 49 21.32 -15.68 2.07
CA ALA A 49 22.58 -14.93 2.01
C ALA A 49 23.13 -14.80 0.57
N LEU A 50 22.23 -14.77 -0.42
CA LEU A 50 22.60 -14.70 -1.84
C LEU A 50 23.10 -13.30 -2.19
N THR A 51 24.17 -13.21 -2.99
CA THR A 51 24.72 -11.98 -3.51
C THR A 51 24.59 -11.85 -5.03
N SER A 52 24.29 -12.95 -5.72
CA SER A 52 24.14 -12.99 -7.18
C SER A 52 23.17 -14.09 -7.60
N LEU A 53 22.67 -13.98 -8.84
CA LEU A 53 21.94 -15.04 -9.53
C LEU A 53 22.81 -15.58 -10.69
N PRO A 54 22.61 -16.84 -11.10
CA PRO A 54 23.39 -17.43 -12.17
C PRO A 54 23.08 -16.76 -13.52
N HIS A 55 24.10 -16.60 -14.37
CA HIS A 55 23.98 -15.97 -15.68
C HIS A 55 23.04 -16.70 -16.66
N ASP A 56 22.78 -17.97 -16.42
CA ASP A 56 21.86 -18.79 -17.21
C ASP A 56 20.46 -18.94 -16.57
N LEU A 57 20.05 -18.00 -15.70
CA LEU A 57 18.73 -17.99 -15.06
C LEU A 57 17.57 -18.06 -16.07
N ALA A 58 17.75 -17.48 -17.25
CA ALA A 58 16.77 -17.50 -18.34
C ALA A 58 16.44 -18.92 -18.85
N ARG A 59 17.17 -19.95 -18.45
CA ARG A 59 16.78 -21.37 -18.64
C ARG A 59 15.46 -21.71 -17.96
N LEU A 60 15.07 -20.99 -16.91
CA LEU A 60 13.75 -21.09 -16.28
C LEU A 60 12.70 -20.40 -17.15
N ARG A 61 12.33 -21.03 -18.28
CA ARG A 61 11.54 -20.44 -19.36
C ARG A 61 10.11 -20.03 -18.95
N HIS A 62 9.59 -20.65 -17.89
CA HIS A 62 8.23 -20.38 -17.39
C HIS A 62 8.22 -19.42 -16.20
N LEU A 63 9.39 -18.92 -15.76
CA LEU A 63 9.51 -18.07 -14.58
C LEU A 63 8.81 -16.72 -14.81
N ARG A 64 7.78 -16.45 -14.03
CA ARG A 64 6.95 -15.25 -14.06
C ARG A 64 7.15 -14.36 -12.84
N ILE A 65 7.48 -14.96 -11.70
CA ILE A 65 7.62 -14.27 -10.40
C ILE A 65 8.92 -14.72 -9.75
N LEU A 66 9.75 -13.74 -9.34
CA LEU A 66 10.96 -13.98 -8.57
C LEU A 66 11.03 -13.05 -7.37
N PHE A 67 11.14 -13.64 -6.18
CA PHE A 67 11.41 -12.94 -4.94
C PHE A 67 12.77 -13.35 -4.36
N ALA A 68 13.58 -12.36 -3.99
CA ALA A 68 14.86 -12.52 -3.30
C ALA A 68 15.05 -11.44 -2.21
N SER A 69 13.97 -11.16 -1.48
CA SER A 69 13.97 -10.19 -0.37
C SER A 69 14.82 -10.68 0.79
N ASN A 70 15.33 -9.76 1.64
CA ASN A 70 16.17 -10.10 2.78
C ASN A 70 17.39 -10.96 2.38
N ASN A 71 18.15 -10.47 1.40
CA ASN A 71 19.44 -11.00 0.95
C ASN A 71 20.45 -9.84 0.86
N PRO A 72 21.75 -10.07 0.72
CA PRO A 72 22.75 -9.01 0.61
C PRO A 72 23.11 -8.62 -0.84
N PHE A 73 22.15 -8.60 -1.79
CA PHE A 73 22.39 -8.10 -3.14
C PHE A 73 22.79 -6.63 -3.12
N THR A 74 23.79 -6.23 -3.91
CA THR A 74 24.27 -4.85 -4.04
C THR A 74 23.88 -4.19 -5.37
N GLU A 75 23.39 -4.98 -6.33
CA GLU A 75 22.82 -4.54 -7.60
C GLU A 75 21.66 -5.45 -7.99
N LEU A 76 20.73 -4.92 -8.77
CA LEU A 76 19.69 -5.73 -9.37
C LEU A 76 20.34 -6.61 -10.46
N PRO A 77 20.24 -7.96 -10.37
CA PRO A 77 20.97 -8.84 -11.27
C PRO A 77 20.59 -8.61 -12.74
N PRO A 78 21.57 -8.33 -13.64
CA PRO A 78 21.28 -8.04 -15.06
C PRO A 78 20.56 -9.18 -15.78
N VAL A 79 20.80 -10.43 -15.39
CA VAL A 79 20.17 -11.62 -15.98
C VAL A 79 18.65 -11.64 -15.88
N LEU A 80 18.04 -10.85 -14.98
CA LEU A 80 16.58 -10.75 -14.89
C LEU A 80 15.96 -10.22 -16.19
N GLY A 81 16.65 -9.30 -16.88
CA GLY A 81 16.18 -8.76 -18.15
C GLY A 81 16.19 -9.75 -19.31
N GLU A 82 16.88 -10.89 -19.16
CA GLU A 82 16.88 -11.99 -20.14
C GLU A 82 15.72 -12.96 -19.94
N CYS A 83 14.99 -12.86 -18.82
CA CYS A 83 13.85 -13.70 -18.50
C CYS A 83 12.57 -13.16 -19.16
N GLU A 84 12.21 -13.68 -20.33
CA GLU A 84 11.16 -13.13 -21.20
C GLU A 84 9.77 -13.06 -20.57
N LEU A 85 9.40 -14.03 -19.70
CA LEU A 85 8.10 -14.09 -19.06
C LEU A 85 8.07 -13.47 -17.65
N LEU A 86 9.23 -13.03 -17.14
CA LEU A 86 9.32 -12.49 -15.79
C LEU A 86 8.59 -11.15 -15.70
N SER A 87 7.55 -11.11 -14.90
CA SER A 87 6.67 -9.95 -14.75
C SER A 87 6.65 -9.36 -13.34
N MET A 88 7.05 -10.14 -12.33
CA MET A 88 7.15 -9.67 -10.94
C MET A 88 8.53 -9.96 -10.39
N VAL A 89 9.17 -8.90 -9.85
CA VAL A 89 10.52 -8.93 -9.30
C VAL A 89 10.52 -8.26 -7.93
N GLY A 90 10.94 -8.99 -6.89
CA GLY A 90 10.97 -8.47 -5.52
C GLY A 90 12.31 -8.70 -4.83
N PHE A 91 13.00 -7.59 -4.51
CA PHE A 91 14.27 -7.56 -3.79
C PHE A 91 14.20 -6.59 -2.59
N LYS A 92 13.11 -6.67 -1.80
CA LYS A 92 12.96 -5.85 -0.59
C LYS A 92 14.05 -6.17 0.43
N ALA A 93 14.50 -5.17 1.19
CA ALA A 93 15.48 -5.31 2.27
C ALA A 93 16.77 -5.99 1.81
N ASN A 94 17.40 -5.39 0.81
CA ASN A 94 18.72 -5.74 0.31
C ASN A 94 19.68 -4.54 0.49
N ARG A 95 20.77 -4.48 -0.28
CA ARG A 95 21.74 -3.37 -0.29
C ARG A 95 21.94 -2.84 -1.71
N ILE A 96 20.89 -2.93 -2.53
CA ILE A 96 20.95 -2.57 -3.95
C ILE A 96 21.17 -1.06 -4.08
N ARG A 97 22.25 -0.69 -4.78
CA ARG A 97 22.59 0.70 -5.11
C ARG A 97 22.36 0.99 -6.59
N ARG A 98 22.55 -0.02 -7.45
CA ARG A 98 22.47 0.13 -8.91
C ARG A 98 21.37 -0.75 -9.49
N VAL A 99 20.59 -0.11 -10.35
CA VAL A 99 19.60 -0.76 -11.20
C VAL A 99 19.96 -0.40 -12.64
N SER A 100 20.44 -1.38 -13.42
CA SER A 100 20.72 -1.16 -14.85
C SER A 100 19.44 -1.38 -15.66
N GLY A 101 19.31 -0.70 -16.81
CA GLY A 101 18.23 -0.92 -17.76
C GLY A 101 18.16 -2.38 -18.24
N SER A 102 19.33 -3.02 -18.40
CA SER A 102 19.44 -4.44 -18.77
C SER A 102 18.90 -5.41 -17.69
N ALA A 103 18.71 -4.98 -16.45
CA ALA A 103 18.14 -5.80 -15.39
C ALA A 103 16.61 -5.79 -15.37
N LEU A 104 15.95 -4.94 -16.16
CA LEU A 104 14.50 -4.79 -16.17
C LEU A 104 13.88 -5.73 -17.21
N PRO A 105 13.09 -6.75 -16.79
CA PRO A 105 12.43 -7.66 -17.71
C PRO A 105 11.49 -6.96 -18.69
N PRO A 106 11.34 -7.45 -19.92
CA PRO A 106 10.47 -6.81 -20.92
C PRO A 106 9.00 -6.83 -20.54
N GLN A 107 8.57 -7.85 -19.77
CA GLN A 107 7.19 -8.00 -19.29
C GLN A 107 6.99 -7.48 -17.87
N LEU A 108 7.91 -6.66 -17.35
CA LEU A 108 7.88 -6.16 -15.98
C LEU A 108 6.56 -5.44 -15.69
N ARG A 109 5.81 -5.98 -14.74
CA ARG A 109 4.53 -5.49 -14.25
C ARG A 109 4.64 -4.96 -12.82
N TRP A 110 5.44 -5.62 -12.00
CA TRP A 110 5.60 -5.28 -10.58
C TRP A 110 7.07 -5.37 -10.17
N LEU A 111 7.62 -4.23 -9.68
CA LEU A 111 8.98 -4.14 -9.16
C LEU A 111 8.96 -3.69 -7.70
N ILE A 112 9.59 -4.48 -6.82
CA ILE A 112 9.72 -4.20 -5.39
C ILE A 112 11.20 -4.06 -5.05
N LEU A 113 11.63 -2.84 -4.74
CA LEU A 113 12.97 -2.50 -4.26
C LEU A 113 12.91 -1.73 -2.93
N THR A 114 11.83 -1.88 -2.17
CA THR A 114 11.66 -1.27 -0.85
C THR A 114 12.84 -1.60 0.06
N ASP A 115 13.29 -0.63 0.86
CA ASP A 115 14.36 -0.79 1.84
C ASP A 115 15.67 -1.27 1.18
N ASN A 116 16.21 -0.40 0.32
CA ASN A 116 17.46 -0.57 -0.37
C ASN A 116 18.28 0.75 -0.36
N GLU A 117 19.32 0.84 -1.17
CA GLU A 117 20.20 2.01 -1.25
C GLU A 117 20.20 2.66 -2.64
N VAL A 118 19.13 2.45 -3.43
CA VAL A 118 19.02 2.93 -4.83
C VAL A 118 18.99 4.46 -4.84
N ASP A 119 19.92 5.08 -5.58
CA ASP A 119 20.02 6.53 -5.71
C ASP A 119 19.46 7.08 -7.03
N ALA A 120 19.35 6.23 -8.05
CA ALA A 120 18.74 6.55 -9.33
C ALA A 120 18.12 5.32 -10.00
N LEU A 121 17.05 5.54 -10.76
CA LEU A 121 16.50 4.54 -11.67
C LEU A 121 17.03 4.78 -13.09
N PRO A 122 17.22 3.72 -13.88
CA PRO A 122 17.62 3.86 -15.27
C PRO A 122 16.45 4.39 -16.12
N PRO A 123 16.73 5.21 -17.16
CA PRO A 123 15.68 5.75 -18.03
C PRO A 123 14.88 4.68 -18.77
N GLU A 124 15.45 3.49 -18.95
CA GLU A 124 14.77 2.33 -19.55
C GLU A 124 13.57 1.82 -18.74
N ILE A 125 13.37 2.28 -17.51
CA ILE A 125 12.14 2.00 -16.75
C ILE A 125 10.89 2.51 -17.49
N GLY A 126 11.00 3.63 -18.21
CA GLY A 126 9.96 4.20 -19.04
C GLY A 126 9.58 3.34 -20.26
N GLU A 127 10.43 2.40 -20.64
CA GLU A 127 10.21 1.46 -21.74
C GLU A 127 9.45 0.19 -21.28
N ARG A 128 8.99 0.13 -20.04
CA ARG A 128 8.24 -1.01 -19.49
C ARG A 128 6.73 -0.77 -19.59
N PRO A 129 6.09 -1.12 -20.71
CA PRO A 129 4.70 -0.73 -20.99
C PRO A 129 3.69 -1.39 -20.06
N ASN A 130 4.09 -2.49 -19.40
CA ASN A 130 3.24 -3.23 -18.49
C ASN A 130 3.42 -2.83 -17.01
N LEU A 131 4.32 -1.89 -16.71
CA LEU A 131 4.61 -1.50 -15.33
C LEU A 131 3.35 -0.94 -14.67
N GLN A 132 2.83 -1.66 -13.67
CA GLN A 132 1.60 -1.37 -12.96
C GLN A 132 1.88 -1.01 -11.49
N LYS A 133 2.89 -1.64 -10.86
CA LYS A 133 3.21 -1.43 -9.45
C LYS A 133 4.71 -1.26 -9.25
N LEU A 134 5.10 -0.15 -8.61
CA LEU A 134 6.49 0.20 -8.34
C LEU A 134 6.68 0.59 -6.88
N MET A 135 7.47 -0.18 -6.14
CA MET A 135 7.65 -0.02 -4.70
C MET A 135 9.12 0.27 -4.39
N LEU A 136 9.42 1.52 -4.05
CA LEU A 136 10.76 2.10 -3.86
C LEU A 136 10.91 2.80 -2.50
N ALA A 137 9.97 2.61 -1.56
CA ALA A 137 10.07 3.23 -0.25
C ALA A 137 11.37 2.86 0.47
N GLY A 138 11.96 3.81 1.20
CA GLY A 138 13.20 3.56 1.94
C GLY A 138 14.44 3.41 1.06
N ASN A 139 14.58 4.27 0.06
CA ASN A 139 15.76 4.34 -0.82
C ASN A 139 16.45 5.73 -0.72
N ARG A 140 17.28 6.06 -1.70
CA ARG A 140 18.05 7.31 -1.72
C ARG A 140 17.78 8.15 -2.97
N LEU A 141 16.63 7.93 -3.62
CA LEU A 141 16.25 8.60 -4.88
C LEU A 141 16.13 10.11 -4.67
N ARG A 142 16.76 10.89 -5.54
CA ARG A 142 16.68 12.37 -5.59
C ARG A 142 15.70 12.86 -6.65
N ALA A 143 15.46 12.06 -7.67
CA ALA A 143 14.54 12.34 -8.77
C ALA A 143 14.01 11.02 -9.35
N LEU A 144 12.91 11.11 -10.08
CA LEU A 144 12.39 10.04 -10.93
C LEU A 144 12.73 10.37 -12.39
N PRO A 145 13.10 9.37 -13.22
CA PRO A 145 13.38 9.60 -14.63
C PRO A 145 12.17 10.18 -15.38
N GLU A 146 12.39 11.20 -16.21
CA GLU A 146 11.33 11.80 -17.05
C GLU A 146 10.69 10.79 -18.01
N THR A 147 11.42 9.74 -18.40
CA THR A 147 10.91 8.66 -19.25
C THR A 147 9.76 7.89 -18.61
N MET A 148 9.62 7.91 -17.26
CA MET A 148 8.50 7.30 -16.58
C MET A 148 7.14 7.95 -16.91
N ALA A 149 7.12 9.13 -17.51
CA ALA A 149 5.91 9.72 -18.08
C ALA A 149 5.23 8.79 -19.12
N ALA A 150 5.99 7.87 -19.72
CA ALA A 150 5.46 6.85 -20.63
C ALA A 150 4.82 5.63 -19.93
N CYS A 151 4.98 5.49 -18.61
CA CYS A 151 4.40 4.38 -17.84
C CYS A 151 2.89 4.55 -17.64
N SER A 152 2.13 4.58 -18.73
CA SER A 152 0.68 4.87 -18.72
C SER A 152 -0.18 3.83 -17.96
N ARG A 153 0.38 2.66 -17.65
CA ARG A 153 -0.29 1.62 -16.84
C ARG A 153 0.05 1.65 -15.36
N LEU A 154 0.91 2.58 -14.91
CA LEU A 154 1.31 2.66 -13.51
C LEU A 154 0.10 3.08 -12.65
N GLU A 155 -0.28 2.22 -11.71
CA GLU A 155 -1.42 2.38 -10.81
C GLU A 155 -0.98 2.65 -9.36
N LEU A 156 0.11 1.99 -8.93
CA LEU A 156 0.64 2.14 -7.58
C LEU A 156 2.10 2.53 -7.60
N LEU A 157 2.43 3.60 -6.88
CA LEU A 157 3.80 4.08 -6.70
C LEU A 157 4.08 4.37 -5.21
N ARG A 158 5.10 3.71 -4.66
CA ARG A 158 5.60 3.90 -3.29
C ARG A 158 7.01 4.48 -3.36
N ILE A 159 7.15 5.78 -3.09
CA ILE A 159 8.41 6.54 -3.09
C ILE A 159 8.66 7.24 -1.75
N ALA A 160 7.95 6.83 -0.71
CA ALA A 160 8.14 7.34 0.65
C ALA A 160 9.57 7.08 1.16
N ALA A 161 10.03 7.87 2.12
CA ALA A 161 11.34 7.73 2.75
C ALA A 161 12.50 7.70 1.71
N ASN A 162 12.51 8.65 0.80
CA ASN A 162 13.56 8.91 -0.19
C ASN A 162 14.17 10.31 0.01
N ARG A 163 14.75 10.90 -1.02
CA ARG A 163 15.42 12.21 -0.99
C ARG A 163 14.89 13.16 -2.07
N LEU A 164 13.61 13.06 -2.38
CA LEU A 164 12.94 13.88 -3.39
C LEU A 164 12.67 15.29 -2.86
N ASP A 165 13.11 16.31 -3.55
CA ASP A 165 12.85 17.71 -3.23
C ASP A 165 11.52 18.21 -3.84
N ALA A 166 10.99 17.52 -4.85
CA ALA A 166 9.72 17.82 -5.50
C ALA A 166 9.12 16.57 -6.16
N LEU A 167 7.80 16.57 -6.37
CA LEU A 167 7.13 15.64 -7.27
C LEU A 167 7.17 16.20 -8.69
N PRO A 168 7.58 15.42 -9.71
CA PRO A 168 7.61 15.94 -11.08
C PRO A 168 6.17 16.09 -11.64
N ASP A 169 5.95 17.12 -12.46
CA ASP A 169 4.64 17.43 -13.03
C ASP A 169 4.01 16.28 -13.83
N TRP A 170 4.84 15.52 -14.54
CA TRP A 170 4.35 14.39 -15.33
C TRP A 170 3.74 13.29 -14.44
N LEU A 171 4.25 13.10 -13.20
CA LEU A 171 3.74 12.11 -12.27
C LEU A 171 2.26 12.37 -11.91
N LEU A 172 1.92 13.64 -11.71
CA LEU A 172 0.57 14.08 -11.36
C LEU A 172 -0.43 13.95 -12.53
N ARG A 173 0.08 13.67 -13.74
CA ARG A 173 -0.72 13.49 -14.96
C ARG A 173 -0.81 12.04 -15.44
N LEU A 174 -0.22 11.09 -14.72
CA LEU A 174 -0.30 9.67 -15.09
C LEU A 174 -1.75 9.18 -15.09
N PRO A 175 -2.25 8.64 -16.21
CA PRO A 175 -3.69 8.41 -16.39
C PRO A 175 -4.26 7.29 -15.50
N ARG A 176 -3.41 6.41 -14.98
CA ARG A 176 -3.85 5.28 -14.15
C ARG A 176 -3.35 5.31 -12.73
N LEU A 177 -2.52 6.28 -12.36
CA LEU A 177 -2.05 6.40 -10.99
C LEU A 177 -3.24 6.64 -10.05
N ALA A 178 -3.34 5.82 -9.01
CA ALA A 178 -4.41 5.81 -8.03
C ALA A 178 -3.87 5.77 -6.59
N TRP A 179 -2.78 5.05 -6.36
CA TRP A 179 -2.21 4.84 -5.04
C TRP A 179 -0.77 5.35 -4.98
N LEU A 180 -0.56 6.50 -4.37
CA LEU A 180 0.72 7.18 -4.28
C LEU A 180 1.10 7.42 -2.82
N ALA A 181 2.29 6.96 -2.40
CA ALA A 181 2.88 7.30 -1.11
C ALA A 181 4.26 7.95 -1.29
N TYR A 182 4.43 9.15 -0.73
CA TYR A 182 5.65 9.95 -0.88
C TYR A 182 6.10 10.66 0.42
N ALA A 183 5.54 10.30 1.57
CA ALA A 183 5.93 10.83 2.87
C ALA A 183 7.41 10.56 3.19
N GLY A 184 8.01 11.35 4.08
CA GLY A 184 9.41 11.18 4.50
C GLY A 184 10.44 11.56 3.45
N ASN A 185 10.07 12.44 2.53
CA ASN A 185 10.96 13.09 1.58
C ASN A 185 11.25 14.55 1.98
N PRO A 186 12.38 15.15 1.58
CA PRO A 186 12.70 16.56 1.84
C PRO A 186 11.55 17.52 1.52
N LEU A 187 10.82 17.28 0.43
CA LEU A 187 9.67 18.08 0.01
C LEU A 187 8.57 18.24 1.10
N ASN A 188 8.48 17.32 2.05
CA ASN A 188 7.43 17.29 3.09
C ASN A 188 7.95 17.50 4.51
N THR A 189 9.26 17.51 4.74
CA THR A 189 9.88 17.45 6.07
C THR A 189 9.31 18.50 7.05
N MET A 190 9.14 19.74 6.62
CA MET A 190 8.65 20.81 7.49
C MET A 190 7.20 20.54 7.95
N ARG A 191 6.32 20.08 7.06
CA ARG A 191 4.92 19.79 7.39
C ARG A 191 4.80 18.60 8.32
N GLU A 192 5.57 17.55 8.06
CA GLU A 192 5.62 16.35 8.87
C GLU A 192 6.10 16.64 10.28
N GLN A 193 7.13 17.49 10.44
CA GLN A 193 7.60 17.94 11.74
C GLN A 193 6.54 18.73 12.50
N VAL A 194 5.84 19.66 11.85
CA VAL A 194 4.74 20.40 12.45
C VAL A 194 3.61 19.47 12.88
N ALA A 195 3.20 18.52 12.04
CA ALA A 195 2.15 17.55 12.35
C ALA A 195 2.48 16.67 13.56
N LEU A 196 3.75 16.33 13.75
CA LEU A 196 4.21 15.58 14.93
C LEU A 196 4.30 16.43 16.20
N ALA A 197 4.67 17.72 16.07
CA ALA A 197 4.87 18.64 17.19
C ALA A 197 3.54 19.23 17.70
N ASP A 198 2.67 19.67 16.78
CA ASP A 198 1.42 20.39 17.09
C ASP A 198 0.20 19.45 17.06
N SER A 199 0.33 18.29 17.70
CA SER A 199 -0.75 17.31 17.74
C SER A 199 -1.99 17.85 18.48
N PRO A 200 -3.18 17.86 17.85
CA PRO A 200 -4.41 18.32 18.49
C PRO A 200 -4.99 17.33 19.51
N VAL A 201 -4.41 16.13 19.60
CA VAL A 201 -4.88 15.08 20.53
C VAL A 201 -4.05 15.06 21.80
N PRO A 202 -4.64 14.67 22.97
CA PRO A 202 -3.94 14.67 24.25
C PRO A 202 -2.86 13.58 24.33
N ASP A 203 -1.85 13.82 25.11
CA ASP A 203 -0.93 12.80 25.58
C ASP A 203 -1.62 11.88 26.58
N ILE A 204 -1.48 10.58 26.39
CA ILE A 204 -1.98 9.52 27.28
C ILE A 204 -0.79 8.80 27.87
N ASP A 205 -0.65 8.92 29.21
CA ASP A 205 0.42 8.28 29.96
C ASP A 205 0.35 6.75 29.80
N TRP A 206 1.42 6.14 29.34
CA TRP A 206 1.56 4.69 29.20
C TRP A 206 1.18 3.91 30.44
N HIS A 207 1.53 4.43 31.64
CA HIS A 207 1.20 3.77 32.90
C HIS A 207 -0.30 3.68 33.20
N THR A 208 -1.13 4.41 32.45
CA THR A 208 -2.59 4.30 32.52
C THR A 208 -3.16 3.25 31.58
N LEU A 209 -2.33 2.60 30.76
CA LEU A 209 -2.73 1.63 29.76
C LEU A 209 -2.32 0.22 30.20
N ALA A 210 -3.27 -0.69 30.26
CA ALA A 210 -3.05 -2.11 30.46
C ALA A 210 -3.30 -2.85 29.14
N LEU A 211 -2.20 -3.28 28.47
CA LEU A 211 -2.30 -4.02 27.22
C LEU A 211 -2.91 -5.41 27.46
N GLY A 212 -3.80 -5.81 26.57
CA GLY A 212 -4.43 -7.11 26.49
C GLY A 212 -3.99 -7.90 25.24
N GLN A 213 -4.94 -8.62 24.65
CA GLN A 213 -4.69 -9.43 23.46
C GLN A 213 -4.33 -8.57 22.24
N THR A 214 -3.50 -9.12 21.37
CA THR A 214 -3.24 -8.54 20.05
C THR A 214 -4.49 -8.63 19.19
N LEU A 215 -4.89 -7.49 18.60
CA LEU A 215 -6.00 -7.39 17.66
C LEU A 215 -5.53 -7.61 16.22
N GLY A 216 -4.31 -7.18 15.92
CA GLY A 216 -3.69 -7.35 14.61
C GLY A 216 -2.23 -6.92 14.60
N GLU A 217 -1.48 -7.47 13.66
CA GLU A 217 -0.10 -7.10 13.40
C GLU A 217 0.06 -6.79 11.91
N GLY A 218 0.55 -5.59 11.61
CA GLY A 218 0.84 -5.12 10.28
C GLY A 218 2.32 -4.80 10.08
N ALA A 219 2.64 -4.28 8.90
CA ALA A 219 4.01 -3.87 8.57
C ALA A 219 4.49 -2.72 9.47
N SER A 220 3.63 -1.75 9.78
CA SER A 220 3.97 -0.54 10.53
C SER A 220 3.89 -0.71 12.04
N GLY A 221 3.23 -1.75 12.57
CA GLY A 221 3.06 -1.89 14.01
C GLY A 221 2.20 -3.06 14.45
N VAL A 222 1.98 -3.13 15.76
CA VAL A 222 1.10 -4.11 16.41
C VAL A 222 -0.02 -3.35 17.13
N THR A 223 -1.26 -3.75 16.87
CA THR A 223 -2.43 -3.17 17.54
C THR A 223 -2.91 -4.13 18.63
N HIS A 224 -3.02 -3.63 19.84
CA HIS A 224 -3.48 -4.37 21.01
C HIS A 224 -4.82 -3.84 21.48
N ARG A 225 -5.69 -4.72 21.96
CA ARG A 225 -6.75 -4.31 22.87
C ARG A 225 -6.11 -3.87 24.17
N ALA A 226 -6.56 -2.78 24.72
CA ALA A 226 -6.07 -2.28 26.01
C ALA A 226 -7.20 -1.76 26.88
N THR A 227 -6.88 -1.57 28.13
CA THR A 227 -7.75 -0.96 29.12
C THR A 227 -7.09 0.31 29.59
N ARG A 228 -7.80 1.43 29.50
CA ARG A 228 -7.33 2.74 29.99
C ARG A 228 -7.93 3.03 31.36
N LEU A 229 -7.07 3.34 32.34
CA LEU A 229 -7.48 3.82 33.65
C LEU A 229 -7.68 5.35 33.56
N LEU A 230 -8.91 5.79 33.79
CA LEU A 230 -9.22 7.21 33.90
C LEU A 230 -8.87 7.70 35.32
N ARG A 231 -8.34 8.94 35.43
CA ARG A 231 -8.05 9.55 36.72
C ARG A 231 -9.37 9.69 37.52
N ASP A 232 -9.30 9.55 38.85
CA ASP A 232 -10.40 9.74 39.80
C ASP A 232 -11.39 8.60 39.99
N GLY A 233 -10.95 7.35 39.84
CA GLY A 233 -11.81 6.17 40.18
C GLY A 233 -12.97 5.95 39.21
N HIS A 234 -12.97 6.60 38.06
CA HIS A 234 -13.95 6.38 36.96
C HIS A 234 -13.69 5.09 36.18
N PRO A 235 -14.72 4.56 35.51
CA PRO A 235 -14.65 3.25 34.91
C PRO A 235 -13.55 3.15 33.86
N VAL A 236 -13.03 1.95 33.79
CA VAL A 236 -12.06 1.45 32.84
C VAL A 236 -12.61 1.56 31.42
N GLU A 237 -11.94 2.33 30.56
CA GLU A 237 -12.30 2.45 29.15
C GLU A 237 -11.56 1.39 28.33
N ALA A 238 -12.28 0.65 27.49
CA ALA A 238 -11.67 -0.27 26.55
C ALA A 238 -11.22 0.51 25.29
N VAL A 239 -9.94 0.39 24.94
CA VAL A 239 -9.31 1.11 23.82
C VAL A 239 -8.49 0.16 22.97
N ALA A 240 -8.11 0.60 21.77
CA ALA A 240 -7.07 -0.02 20.97
C ALA A 240 -5.78 0.79 21.07
N VAL A 241 -4.63 0.12 21.21
CA VAL A 241 -3.32 0.75 21.23
C VAL A 241 -2.48 0.19 20.10
N LYS A 242 -2.11 1.02 19.14
CA LYS A 242 -1.17 0.68 18.07
C LYS A 242 0.23 1.11 18.48
N LEU A 243 1.14 0.17 18.63
CA LEU A 243 2.56 0.40 18.84
C LEU A 243 3.28 0.31 17.50
N PHE A 244 4.02 1.35 17.15
CA PHE A 244 4.72 1.45 15.88
C PHE A 244 6.08 0.75 15.92
N LYS A 245 6.41 0.03 14.84
CA LYS A 245 7.74 -0.54 14.62
C LYS A 245 8.64 0.53 14.02
N GLY A 246 9.93 0.58 14.42
CA GLY A 246 10.86 1.61 13.97
C GLY A 246 11.42 1.43 12.55
N ALA A 247 11.03 0.39 11.81
CA ALA A 247 11.60 0.06 10.50
C ALA A 247 10.77 0.62 9.34
N VAL A 248 11.44 0.88 8.21
CA VAL A 248 10.76 1.25 6.95
C VAL A 248 9.83 0.13 6.50
N THR A 249 8.60 0.48 6.16
CA THR A 249 7.61 -0.45 5.61
C THR A 249 7.56 -0.36 4.08
N SER A 250 6.67 -1.14 3.46
CA SER A 250 6.41 -1.01 2.02
C SER A 250 5.83 0.34 1.64
N ASP A 251 5.20 1.04 2.58
CA ASP A 251 4.42 2.25 2.32
C ASP A 251 5.10 3.51 2.86
N GLY A 252 6.01 3.37 3.84
CA GLY A 252 6.78 4.49 4.38
C GLY A 252 7.31 4.28 5.79
N LEU A 253 7.42 5.37 6.54
CA LEU A 253 7.90 5.38 7.92
C LEU A 253 6.72 5.36 8.90
N PRO A 254 6.70 4.45 9.89
CA PRO A 254 5.60 4.34 10.86
C PRO A 254 5.33 5.63 11.66
N GLU A 255 6.34 6.43 11.93
CA GLU A 255 6.17 7.72 12.60
C GLU A 255 5.37 8.74 11.77
N LEU A 256 5.45 8.65 10.42
CA LEU A 256 4.69 9.52 9.53
C LEU A 256 3.23 9.04 9.37
N GLU A 257 2.98 7.75 9.49
CA GLU A 257 1.61 7.24 9.68
C GLU A 257 0.98 7.86 10.93
N MET A 258 1.73 7.89 12.04
CA MET A 258 1.26 8.54 13.27
C MET A 258 0.96 10.02 13.04
N ALA A 259 1.86 10.76 12.35
CA ALA A 259 1.67 12.17 12.03
C ALA A 259 0.37 12.41 11.23
N ALA A 260 0.13 11.60 10.21
CA ALA A 260 -1.07 11.68 9.38
C ALA A 260 -2.35 11.38 10.20
N CYS A 261 -2.33 10.34 11.04
CA CYS A 261 -3.45 10.02 11.94
C CYS A 261 -3.77 11.18 12.89
N LEU A 262 -2.75 11.82 13.46
CA LEU A 262 -2.91 12.95 14.39
C LEU A 262 -3.49 14.17 13.66
N GLN A 263 -3.00 14.48 12.47
CA GLN A 263 -3.48 15.62 11.67
C GLN A 263 -4.87 15.38 11.08
N ALA A 264 -5.25 14.12 10.79
CA ALA A 264 -6.57 13.78 10.25
C ALA A 264 -7.70 14.28 11.17
N GLY A 265 -7.50 14.24 12.48
CA GLY A 265 -8.51 14.67 13.44
C GLY A 265 -9.74 13.76 13.45
N SER A 266 -10.89 14.27 13.93
CA SER A 266 -12.11 13.48 14.07
C SER A 266 -13.00 13.59 12.84
N HIS A 267 -13.51 12.44 12.35
CA HIS A 267 -14.54 12.35 11.32
C HIS A 267 -15.37 11.06 11.52
N PRO A 268 -16.69 11.06 11.27
CA PRO A 268 -17.55 9.88 11.50
C PRO A 268 -17.13 8.61 10.77
N ASN A 269 -16.39 8.74 9.65
CA ASN A 269 -15.94 7.63 8.84
C ASN A 269 -14.41 7.40 8.89
N LEU A 270 -13.74 7.91 9.93
CA LEU A 270 -12.35 7.58 10.27
C LEU A 270 -12.30 6.85 11.62
N ILE A 271 -11.31 5.99 11.80
CA ILE A 271 -11.06 5.38 13.12
C ILE A 271 -10.64 6.49 14.10
N PRO A 272 -11.40 6.73 15.19
CA PRO A 272 -11.10 7.83 16.10
C PRO A 272 -9.79 7.63 16.85
N VAL A 273 -8.91 8.64 16.81
CA VAL A 273 -7.68 8.71 17.61
C VAL A 273 -7.99 9.45 18.88
N LEU A 274 -7.78 8.79 20.04
CA LEU A 274 -8.06 9.33 21.38
C LEU A 274 -6.85 10.05 21.96
N GLY A 275 -5.65 9.69 21.52
CA GLY A 275 -4.43 10.33 22.03
C GLY A 275 -3.16 9.63 21.57
N LYS A 276 -2.03 10.26 21.92
CA LYS A 276 -0.68 9.75 21.71
C LYS A 276 -0.19 9.07 22.98
N ALA A 277 0.22 7.80 22.92
CA ALA A 277 0.81 7.11 24.05
C ALA A 277 2.21 7.68 24.33
N THR A 278 2.44 8.14 25.59
CA THR A 278 3.70 8.73 26.02
C THR A 278 4.26 7.97 27.23
N GLY A 279 5.59 7.98 27.39
CA GLY A 279 6.26 7.32 28.53
C GLY A 279 6.38 5.80 28.39
N HIS A 280 6.33 5.24 27.17
CA HIS A 280 6.60 3.82 26.95
C HIS A 280 8.01 3.44 27.42
N PRO A 281 8.20 2.35 28.22
CA PRO A 281 9.48 2.02 28.85
C PRO A 281 10.62 1.73 27.88
N LEU A 282 10.31 1.32 26.65
CA LEU A 282 11.29 1.09 25.58
C LEU A 282 11.37 2.29 24.61
N GLY A 283 10.69 3.40 24.88
CA GLY A 283 10.66 4.57 24.02
C GLY A 283 9.89 4.37 22.71
N GLU A 284 9.04 3.35 22.61
CA GLU A 284 8.21 3.13 21.43
C GLU A 284 7.12 4.19 21.33
N HIS A 285 6.80 4.59 20.09
CA HIS A 285 5.68 5.48 19.79
C HIS A 285 4.38 4.69 19.63
N GLY A 286 3.28 5.26 20.09
CA GLY A 286 1.99 4.60 19.97
C GLY A 286 0.83 5.58 19.85
N LEU A 287 -0.26 5.09 19.26
CA LEU A 287 -1.56 5.77 19.24
C LEU A 287 -2.58 4.98 20.07
N VAL A 288 -3.35 5.72 20.85
CA VAL A 288 -4.54 5.20 21.54
C VAL A 288 -5.76 5.56 20.68
N MET A 289 -6.53 4.58 20.30
CA MET A 289 -7.67 4.71 19.40
C MET A 289 -8.93 4.13 20.07
N GLU A 290 -10.09 4.50 19.57
CA GLU A 290 -11.32 3.84 19.94
C GLU A 290 -11.25 2.34 19.61
N LEU A 291 -11.71 1.52 20.52
CA LEU A 291 -11.84 0.08 20.27
C LEU A 291 -13.07 -0.16 19.40
N ILE A 292 -12.83 -0.50 18.14
CA ILE A 292 -13.91 -0.75 17.18
C ILE A 292 -14.71 -2.00 17.59
N HIS A 293 -16.03 -1.90 17.47
CA HIS A 293 -16.93 -2.99 17.84
C HIS A 293 -16.67 -4.25 16.99
N PRO A 294 -16.72 -5.46 17.57
CA PRO A 294 -16.45 -6.71 16.85
C PRO A 294 -17.39 -7.03 15.69
N SER A 295 -18.50 -6.30 15.53
CA SER A 295 -19.38 -6.42 14.34
C SER A 295 -18.75 -5.85 13.08
N PHE A 296 -17.72 -4.99 13.20
CA PHE A 296 -17.01 -4.48 12.06
C PHE A 296 -16.00 -5.50 11.52
N GLY A 297 -15.98 -5.69 10.22
CA GLY A 297 -15.02 -6.51 9.51
C GLY A 297 -14.43 -5.75 8.32
N ASN A 298 -13.35 -6.25 7.76
CA ASN A 298 -12.78 -5.67 6.53
C ASN A 298 -13.76 -5.85 5.38
N LEU A 299 -13.92 -4.80 4.57
CA LEU A 299 -14.81 -4.80 3.41
C LEU A 299 -14.34 -5.77 2.33
N ALA A 300 -13.02 -5.95 2.19
CA ALA A 300 -12.39 -6.91 1.27
C ALA A 300 -11.09 -7.48 1.85
N GLY A 301 -10.53 -8.46 1.18
CA GLY A 301 -9.15 -8.92 1.38
C GLY A 301 -8.18 -8.15 0.49
N SER A 302 -6.92 -8.12 0.89
CA SER A 302 -5.84 -7.44 0.16
C SER A 302 -5.62 -8.02 -1.24
N PRO A 303 -5.03 -7.26 -2.18
CA PRO A 303 -4.67 -7.73 -3.50
C PRO A 303 -3.78 -8.99 -3.49
N SER A 304 -3.99 -9.89 -4.46
CA SER A 304 -3.15 -11.07 -4.69
C SER A 304 -2.04 -10.77 -5.71
N LEU A 305 -1.18 -11.77 -5.94
CA LEU A 305 -0.19 -11.72 -7.02
C LEU A 305 -0.86 -11.60 -8.41
N ASP A 306 -2.05 -12.18 -8.58
CA ASP A 306 -2.79 -12.13 -9.85
C ASP A 306 -3.50 -10.79 -10.04
N SER A 307 -4.22 -10.31 -9.01
CA SER A 307 -4.96 -9.04 -9.08
C SER A 307 -4.04 -7.81 -9.07
N CYS A 308 -2.84 -7.92 -8.51
CA CYS A 308 -1.79 -6.91 -8.38
C CYS A 308 -2.20 -5.68 -7.57
N THR A 309 -3.18 -4.90 -8.03
CA THR A 309 -3.65 -3.65 -7.45
C THR A 309 -5.15 -3.64 -7.12
N ARG A 310 -5.86 -4.76 -7.28
CA ARG A 310 -7.31 -4.84 -7.01
C ARG A 310 -7.59 -5.78 -5.86
N ASP A 311 -8.46 -5.36 -4.98
CA ASP A 311 -8.88 -6.11 -3.80
C ASP A 311 -9.65 -7.39 -4.14
N ILE A 312 -9.59 -8.35 -3.21
CA ILE A 312 -10.25 -9.64 -3.36
C ILE A 312 -11.41 -9.72 -2.39
N TYR A 313 -12.58 -9.94 -2.92
CA TYR A 313 -13.79 -10.20 -2.14
C TYR A 313 -14.12 -11.68 -2.14
N ALA A 314 -14.73 -12.15 -1.05
CA ALA A 314 -15.29 -13.50 -1.06
C ALA A 314 -16.38 -13.62 -2.14
N PRO A 315 -16.50 -14.78 -2.81
CA PRO A 315 -17.39 -14.94 -3.98
C PRO A 315 -18.86 -14.67 -3.71
N ASP A 316 -19.29 -14.81 -2.46
CA ASP A 316 -20.68 -14.66 -1.98
C ASP A 316 -20.99 -13.25 -1.45
N VAL A 317 -19.99 -12.38 -1.34
CA VAL A 317 -20.22 -11.00 -0.87
C VAL A 317 -21.13 -10.25 -1.85
N ARG A 318 -22.28 -9.80 -1.33
CA ARG A 318 -23.23 -8.94 -2.03
C ARG A 318 -23.69 -7.83 -1.11
N PHE A 319 -23.98 -6.67 -1.67
CA PHE A 319 -24.47 -5.50 -0.97
C PHE A 319 -25.83 -5.10 -1.51
N ASP A 320 -26.76 -4.81 -0.63
CA ASP A 320 -27.96 -4.08 -1.01
C ASP A 320 -27.59 -2.67 -1.45
N ARG A 321 -28.34 -2.13 -2.41
CA ARG A 321 -28.07 -0.81 -2.97
C ARG A 321 -27.91 0.28 -1.90
N PRO A 322 -28.79 0.42 -0.89
CA PRO A 322 -28.61 1.42 0.16
C PRO A 322 -27.31 1.26 0.94
N VAL A 323 -26.89 0.02 1.22
CA VAL A 323 -25.64 -0.28 1.94
C VAL A 323 -24.44 0.14 1.10
N ALA A 324 -24.35 -0.29 -0.18
CA ALA A 324 -23.28 0.12 -1.08
C ALA A 324 -23.19 1.64 -1.22
N TRP A 325 -24.34 2.30 -1.27
CA TRP A 325 -24.43 3.76 -1.34
C TRP A 325 -23.91 4.45 -0.09
N GLN A 326 -24.27 3.95 1.09
CA GLN A 326 -23.78 4.47 2.37
C GLN A 326 -22.28 4.29 2.51
N ILE A 327 -21.74 3.13 2.09
CA ILE A 327 -20.29 2.87 2.04
C ILE A 327 -19.61 3.94 1.15
N ALA A 328 -20.08 4.11 -0.07
CA ALA A 328 -19.51 5.09 -1.00
C ALA A 328 -19.54 6.53 -0.44
N ARG A 329 -20.68 6.95 0.14
CA ARG A 329 -20.81 8.28 0.76
C ARG A 329 -19.89 8.48 1.94
N GLY A 330 -19.78 7.48 2.83
CA GLY A 330 -18.92 7.53 4.01
C GLY A 330 -17.46 7.71 3.61
N ILE A 331 -16.98 6.92 2.64
CA ILE A 331 -15.58 6.99 2.19
C ILE A 331 -15.31 8.29 1.41
N ALA A 332 -16.21 8.72 0.52
CA ALA A 332 -16.06 10.02 -0.16
C ALA A 332 -15.99 11.19 0.84
N SER A 333 -16.83 11.16 1.89
CA SER A 333 -16.79 12.15 2.96
C SER A 333 -15.50 12.14 3.75
N ALA A 334 -14.95 10.95 4.07
CA ALA A 334 -13.68 10.80 4.73
C ALA A 334 -12.52 11.34 3.86
N ALA A 335 -12.47 10.96 2.58
CA ALA A 335 -11.44 11.42 1.65
C ALA A 335 -11.50 12.95 1.46
N ARG A 336 -12.70 13.53 1.28
CA ARG A 336 -12.89 14.99 1.26
C ARG A 336 -12.31 15.66 2.49
N HIS A 337 -12.61 15.12 3.67
CA HIS A 337 -12.12 15.66 4.94
C HIS A 337 -10.59 15.60 5.03
N LEU A 338 -9.96 14.51 4.58
CA LEU A 338 -8.52 14.36 4.56
C LEU A 338 -7.85 15.37 3.62
N HIS A 339 -8.32 15.47 2.36
CA HIS A 339 -7.78 16.41 1.38
C HIS A 339 -7.94 17.86 1.83
N GLY A 340 -9.06 18.22 2.48
CA GLY A 340 -9.28 19.53 3.09
C GLY A 340 -8.30 19.85 4.23
N ARG A 341 -7.59 18.85 4.75
CA ARG A 341 -6.53 18.97 5.77
C ARG A 341 -5.12 18.78 5.21
N GLY A 342 -4.97 18.70 3.89
CA GLY A 342 -3.69 18.48 3.24
C GLY A 342 -3.15 17.07 3.41
N ILE A 343 -4.03 16.06 3.49
CA ILE A 343 -3.67 14.65 3.65
C ILE A 343 -4.20 13.89 2.44
N MET A 344 -3.31 13.24 1.70
CA MET A 344 -3.63 12.17 0.77
C MET A 344 -3.52 10.86 1.53
N HIS A 345 -4.55 10.02 1.53
CA HIS A 345 -4.51 8.69 2.20
C HIS A 345 -3.51 7.76 1.52
N GLY A 346 -3.45 7.79 0.20
CA GLY A 346 -2.47 7.08 -0.61
C GLY A 346 -2.69 5.56 -0.71
N ASP A 347 -3.61 5.01 0.09
CA ASP A 347 -3.93 3.57 0.14
C ASP A 347 -5.44 3.34 0.32
N LEU A 348 -6.24 4.11 -0.41
CA LEU A 348 -7.70 4.00 -0.38
C LEU A 348 -8.12 2.72 -1.09
N TYR A 349 -8.18 1.64 -0.32
CA TYR A 349 -8.56 0.29 -0.70
C TYR A 349 -9.70 -0.23 0.17
N ALA A 350 -10.50 -1.14 -0.35
CA ALA A 350 -11.57 -1.78 0.42
C ALA A 350 -11.04 -2.62 1.60
N HIS A 351 -9.85 -3.20 1.50
CA HIS A 351 -9.26 -3.95 2.62
C HIS A 351 -8.81 -3.05 3.79
N ASN A 352 -8.69 -1.74 3.57
CA ASN A 352 -8.41 -0.73 4.61
C ASN A 352 -9.70 -0.09 5.15
N ILE A 353 -10.86 -0.59 4.74
CA ILE A 353 -12.17 -0.12 5.19
C ILE A 353 -12.81 -1.18 6.07
N LEU A 354 -13.19 -0.77 7.28
CA LEU A 354 -14.02 -1.57 8.18
C LEU A 354 -15.49 -1.22 7.95
N HIS A 355 -16.38 -2.22 7.96
CA HIS A 355 -17.82 -2.02 7.83
C HIS A 355 -18.62 -2.92 8.80
N ASP A 356 -19.80 -2.45 9.22
CA ASP A 356 -20.68 -3.14 10.17
C ASP A 356 -21.75 -4.03 9.51
N GLY A 357 -21.75 -4.11 8.18
CA GLY A 357 -22.76 -4.82 7.40
C GLY A 357 -24.02 -3.99 7.12
N ALA A 358 -24.25 -2.89 7.84
CA ALA A 358 -25.40 -2.00 7.66
C ALA A 358 -25.07 -0.73 6.85
N GLY A 359 -23.82 -0.58 6.41
CA GLY A 359 -23.35 0.53 5.60
C GLY A 359 -22.54 1.59 6.35
N HIS A 360 -22.41 1.48 7.67
CA HIS A 360 -21.47 2.31 8.41
C HIS A 360 -20.03 1.82 8.16
N VAL A 361 -19.14 2.76 7.83
CA VAL A 361 -17.75 2.47 7.44
C VAL A 361 -16.77 3.35 8.17
N LEU A 362 -15.58 2.78 8.39
CA LEU A 362 -14.44 3.46 8.96
C LEU A 362 -13.21 3.21 8.07
N LEU A 363 -12.62 4.27 7.53
CA LEU A 363 -11.35 4.20 6.81
C LEU A 363 -10.21 4.19 7.84
N GLY A 364 -9.29 3.26 7.68
CA GLY A 364 -8.11 3.10 8.53
C GLY A 364 -6.84 2.95 7.71
N ASP A 365 -5.77 2.54 8.36
CA ASP A 365 -4.44 2.29 7.80
C ASP A 365 -3.84 3.46 7.02
N PHE A 366 -3.27 4.41 7.76
CA PHE A 366 -2.59 5.59 7.21
C PHE A 366 -1.12 5.34 6.83
N GLY A 367 -0.69 4.08 6.69
CA GLY A 367 0.70 3.72 6.39
C GLY A 367 1.27 4.35 5.13
N ALA A 368 0.43 4.61 4.14
CA ALA A 368 0.80 5.26 2.88
C ALA A 368 0.46 6.76 2.83
N ALA A 369 -0.12 7.31 3.90
CA ALA A 369 -0.57 8.68 3.89
C ALA A 369 0.59 9.66 3.72
N SER A 370 0.34 10.72 2.98
CA SER A 370 1.33 11.75 2.68
C SER A 370 0.73 13.13 2.84
N LEU A 371 1.48 14.06 3.46
CA LEU A 371 1.04 15.43 3.66
C LEU A 371 1.34 16.28 2.42
N HIS A 372 0.47 17.25 2.13
CA HIS A 372 0.67 18.21 1.04
C HIS A 372 0.26 19.62 1.44
N ASP A 373 0.68 20.61 0.64
CA ASP A 373 0.32 21.99 0.84
C ASP A 373 -1.08 22.28 0.27
N ILE A 374 -2.02 22.68 1.11
CA ILE A 374 -3.35 23.11 0.65
C ILE A 374 -3.34 24.47 -0.04
N ASP A 375 -2.31 25.29 0.21
CA ASP A 375 -2.15 26.60 -0.43
C ASP A 375 -1.56 26.47 -1.83
N ASP A 376 -0.82 25.41 -2.14
CA ASP A 376 -0.49 25.00 -3.51
C ASP A 376 -1.69 24.29 -4.14
N ARG A 377 -2.66 25.08 -4.55
CA ARG A 377 -3.93 24.59 -5.09
C ARG A 377 -3.76 23.67 -6.30
N ALA A 378 -2.77 23.92 -7.14
CA ALA A 378 -2.56 23.12 -8.34
C ALA A 378 -2.10 21.70 -7.98
N GLN A 379 -1.11 21.58 -7.07
CA GLN A 379 -0.64 20.30 -6.60
C GLN A 379 -1.71 19.58 -5.76
N ALA A 380 -2.38 20.27 -4.84
CA ALA A 380 -3.44 19.72 -3.99
C ALA A 380 -4.57 19.10 -4.82
N GLN A 381 -5.07 19.82 -5.84
CA GLN A 381 -6.09 19.29 -6.74
C GLN A 381 -5.61 18.09 -7.57
N ALA A 382 -4.36 18.10 -8.03
CA ALA A 382 -3.82 16.98 -8.79
C ALA A 382 -3.69 15.72 -7.92
N LEU A 383 -3.22 15.86 -6.67
CA LEU A 383 -3.14 14.77 -5.70
C LEU A 383 -4.53 14.21 -5.34
N GLU A 384 -5.50 15.10 -5.12
CA GLU A 384 -6.89 14.70 -4.89
C GLU A 384 -7.43 13.86 -6.05
N ARG A 385 -7.23 14.30 -7.29
CA ARG A 385 -7.71 13.60 -8.49
C ARG A 385 -7.01 12.27 -8.75
N ILE A 386 -5.78 12.08 -8.26
CA ILE A 386 -5.14 10.76 -8.23
C ILE A 386 -5.93 9.83 -7.29
N GLU A 387 -6.26 10.29 -6.09
CA GLU A 387 -6.99 9.46 -5.11
C GLU A 387 -8.47 9.26 -5.50
N VAL A 388 -9.07 10.18 -6.23
CA VAL A 388 -10.40 10.00 -6.86
C VAL A 388 -10.43 8.76 -7.76
N ARG A 389 -9.34 8.44 -8.45
CA ARG A 389 -9.26 7.19 -9.21
C ARG A 389 -9.27 5.96 -8.30
N ALA A 390 -8.60 5.98 -7.16
CA ALA A 390 -8.68 4.89 -6.18
C ALA A 390 -10.11 4.71 -5.65
N PHE A 391 -10.80 5.83 -5.38
CA PHE A 391 -12.22 5.82 -5.05
C PHE A 391 -13.09 5.25 -6.19
N GLY A 392 -12.79 5.56 -7.44
CA GLY A 392 -13.42 4.96 -8.62
C GLY A 392 -13.29 3.45 -8.66
N CYS A 393 -12.13 2.91 -8.25
CA CYS A 393 -11.92 1.46 -8.10
C CYS A 393 -12.85 0.85 -7.03
N LEU A 394 -12.98 1.50 -5.89
CA LEU A 394 -13.92 1.09 -4.84
C LEU A 394 -15.38 1.11 -5.34
N LEU A 395 -15.79 2.17 -6.04
CA LEU A 395 -17.14 2.26 -6.62
C LEU A 395 -17.42 1.13 -7.62
N GLU A 396 -16.46 0.83 -8.50
CA GLU A 396 -16.58 -0.29 -9.45
C GLU A 396 -16.71 -1.63 -8.73
N GLU A 397 -15.93 -1.85 -7.66
CA GLU A 397 -15.99 -3.06 -6.84
C GLU A 397 -17.35 -3.22 -6.12
N LEU A 398 -17.89 -2.13 -5.59
CA LEU A 398 -19.24 -2.11 -4.99
C LEU A 398 -20.34 -2.36 -6.04
N ALA A 399 -20.26 -1.71 -7.20
CA ALA A 399 -21.22 -1.87 -8.29
C ALA A 399 -21.29 -3.31 -8.80
N GLN A 400 -20.14 -3.98 -8.95
CA GLN A 400 -20.06 -5.39 -9.36
C GLN A 400 -20.67 -6.37 -8.34
N ARG A 401 -20.91 -5.90 -7.10
CA ARG A 401 -21.41 -6.72 -5.99
C ARG A 401 -22.79 -6.33 -5.51
N LEU A 402 -23.51 -5.52 -6.28
CA LEU A 402 -24.91 -5.21 -5.96
C LEU A 402 -25.77 -6.46 -6.05
N ALA A 403 -26.68 -6.62 -5.07
CA ALA A 403 -27.69 -7.68 -5.08
C ALA A 403 -28.79 -7.34 -6.07
N GLY A 404 -29.39 -8.37 -6.72
CA GLY A 404 -30.50 -8.23 -7.68
C GLY A 404 -30.10 -8.20 -9.15
N GLU A 405 -31.05 -7.98 -10.05
CA GLU A 405 -30.80 -7.88 -11.51
C GLU A 405 -30.01 -6.61 -11.82
N ALA A 406 -28.75 -6.79 -12.24
CA ALA A 406 -27.68 -5.80 -12.21
C ALA A 406 -27.88 -4.56 -13.13
N HIS A 407 -28.80 -4.58 -14.09
CA HIS A 407 -28.84 -3.57 -15.16
C HIS A 407 -29.61 -2.29 -14.84
N GLU A 408 -30.59 -2.32 -13.93
CA GLU A 408 -31.35 -1.11 -13.58
C GLU A 408 -30.74 -0.34 -12.40
N HIS A 409 -29.85 -0.97 -11.63
CA HIS A 409 -29.40 -0.44 -10.35
C HIS A 409 -28.01 0.21 -10.38
N ALA A 410 -27.19 -0.07 -11.40
CA ALA A 410 -25.83 0.46 -11.54
C ALA A 410 -25.78 1.88 -12.12
N ALA A 411 -26.84 2.36 -12.78
CA ALA A 411 -26.84 3.60 -13.56
C ALA A 411 -26.35 4.84 -12.75
N GLY A 412 -26.55 4.86 -11.43
CA GLY A 412 -26.06 5.95 -10.58
C GLY A 412 -24.56 5.89 -10.31
N PHE A 413 -23.96 4.70 -10.23
CA PHE A 413 -22.52 4.54 -10.06
C PHE A 413 -21.78 4.62 -11.39
N ASP A 414 -22.33 4.11 -12.49
CA ASP A 414 -21.64 4.00 -13.78
C ASP A 414 -21.11 5.34 -14.30
N ALA A 415 -21.93 6.38 -14.24
CA ALA A 415 -21.52 7.73 -14.66
C ALA A 415 -20.39 8.27 -13.76
N LEU A 416 -20.51 8.07 -12.44
CA LEU A 416 -19.49 8.54 -11.49
C LEU A 416 -18.19 7.75 -11.62
N ILE A 417 -18.26 6.43 -11.83
CA ILE A 417 -17.10 5.57 -12.09
C ILE A 417 -16.38 6.03 -13.36
N ALA A 418 -17.12 6.28 -14.44
CA ALA A 418 -16.55 6.76 -15.70
C ALA A 418 -15.79 8.08 -15.52
N ASP A 419 -16.35 9.02 -14.76
CA ASP A 419 -15.72 10.31 -14.48
C ASP A 419 -14.49 10.16 -13.58
N CYS A 420 -14.53 9.28 -12.56
CA CYS A 420 -13.37 8.97 -11.71
C CYS A 420 -12.22 8.32 -12.50
N PHE A 421 -12.54 7.62 -13.58
CA PHE A 421 -11.57 6.96 -14.46
C PHE A 421 -11.14 7.79 -15.67
N ALA A 422 -11.56 9.06 -15.77
CA ALA A 422 -11.12 9.93 -16.86
C ALA A 422 -9.60 9.86 -17.05
N GLU A 423 -9.15 9.66 -18.30
CA GLU A 423 -7.72 9.55 -18.63
C GLU A 423 -6.99 10.87 -18.37
N GLN A 424 -7.63 11.98 -18.69
CA GLN A 424 -7.15 13.31 -18.33
C GLN A 424 -7.45 13.55 -16.85
N VAL A 425 -6.41 13.55 -16.03
CA VAL A 425 -6.53 13.63 -14.55
C VAL A 425 -7.32 14.88 -14.11
N GLU A 426 -7.13 16.00 -14.80
CA GLU A 426 -7.82 17.27 -14.55
C GLU A 426 -9.34 17.23 -14.80
N MET A 427 -9.83 16.25 -15.55
CA MET A 427 -11.26 16.07 -15.82
C MET A 427 -11.97 15.24 -14.75
N ARG A 428 -11.25 14.62 -13.84
CA ARG A 428 -11.85 13.88 -12.72
C ARG A 428 -12.54 14.85 -11.75
N PRO A 429 -13.70 14.47 -11.17
CA PRO A 429 -14.37 15.31 -10.17
C PRO A 429 -13.51 15.47 -8.91
N SER A 430 -13.74 16.53 -8.14
CA SER A 430 -13.25 16.66 -6.78
C SER A 430 -14.07 15.78 -5.81
N PHE A 431 -13.56 15.53 -4.60
CA PHE A 431 -14.37 14.86 -3.58
C PHE A 431 -15.56 15.70 -3.11
N ASP A 432 -15.52 17.04 -3.21
CA ASP A 432 -16.69 17.88 -2.98
C ASP A 432 -17.80 17.57 -3.98
N GLU A 433 -17.49 17.55 -5.28
CA GLU A 433 -18.45 17.20 -6.35
C GLU A 433 -18.97 15.76 -6.21
N ILE A 434 -18.10 14.81 -5.82
CA ILE A 434 -18.50 13.41 -5.58
C ILE A 434 -19.50 13.32 -4.43
N VAL A 435 -19.23 13.99 -3.30
CA VAL A 435 -20.13 13.99 -2.13
C VAL A 435 -21.47 14.63 -2.46
N GLU A 436 -21.49 15.74 -3.22
CA GLU A 436 -22.72 16.37 -3.69
C GLU A 436 -23.55 15.43 -4.58
N ARG A 437 -22.92 14.80 -5.58
CA ARG A 437 -23.57 13.85 -6.49
C ARG A 437 -24.14 12.64 -5.74
N LEU A 438 -23.36 12.04 -4.83
CA LEU A 438 -23.82 10.92 -3.99
C LEU A 438 -24.95 11.35 -3.03
N SER A 439 -25.03 12.62 -2.64
CA SER A 439 -26.09 13.13 -1.78
C SER A 439 -27.38 13.45 -2.55
N ALA A 440 -27.28 13.83 -3.82
CA ALA A 440 -28.41 14.13 -4.70
C ALA A 440 -29.13 12.86 -5.20
N LEU A 441 -28.43 11.74 -5.24
CA LEU A 441 -29.00 10.46 -5.64
C LEU A 441 -29.78 9.88 -4.44
N SER A 442 -31.07 10.19 -4.36
CA SER A 442 -31.97 9.60 -3.36
C SER A 442 -32.02 8.10 -3.48
N VAL A 443 -31.85 7.40 -2.37
CA VAL A 443 -32.00 5.94 -2.23
C VAL A 443 -33.47 5.56 -2.23
#